data_19176dcde3c256f34caf531e182f032d
#
_entry.id   19176dcde3c256f34caf531e182f032d
#
_cell.length_a   1.000
_cell.length_b   1.000
_cell.length_c   1.000
_cell.angle_alpha   90.00
_cell.angle_beta   90.00
_cell.angle_gamma   90.00
#
_symmetry.space_group_name_H-M   'P 1'
#
loop_
_entity.id
_entity.type
_entity.pdbx_description
1 polymer ?
#
loop_
_entity_poly.entity_id
_entity_poly.type
_entity_poly.pdbx_seq_one_letter_code
_entity_poly.pdbx_strand_id
1 'polypeptide(L)'
;MNTAKTLKTLKALRSEILIVLVITFGISGVRSALRLTDALLNPAPLNEQSVTINASQSTLLLIDIGLQLCSAAVLFAWGALALYLLHVHMPPRNMLGGSGAQPTTRVRAWGRDWLQGAGLAALIGLPGLALYYTALHFGWTKEVVPTSFDNAWVEMPVLLVKSAANAFAEEVVVVYWFMTRLRQSGWGLPATLAASSILRGSYHLYQGVSAGFGNIVMGLVYGYFFHKTGKVWPLVIAHFLIDAVAFVGYAFLF
;
A
#
# COMPACT_ATOMS: atom_id res chain seq x y z
N MET A 1 -8.17 29.09 24.36
CA MET A 1 -7.15 28.51 23.45
C MET A 1 -7.02 29.45 22.26
N ASN A 2 -5.82 29.95 21.95
CA ASN A 2 -5.62 31.07 21.04
C ASN A 2 -5.92 30.67 19.58
N THR A 3 -6.99 31.21 18.98
CA THR A 3 -7.47 30.95 17.61
C THR A 3 -6.37 31.07 16.55
N ALA A 4 -5.47 32.04 16.68
CA ALA A 4 -4.33 32.20 15.78
C ALA A 4 -3.33 31.04 15.81
N LYS A 5 -3.06 30.47 16.99
CA LYS A 5 -2.18 29.29 17.16
C LYS A 5 -2.80 28.06 16.53
N THR A 6 -4.11 27.86 16.71
CA THR A 6 -4.85 26.74 16.10
C THR A 6 -4.84 26.82 14.58
N LEU A 7 -5.09 28.00 14.01
CA LEU A 7 -5.06 28.22 12.55
C LEU A 7 -3.67 27.98 11.96
N LYS A 8 -2.58 28.39 12.64
CA LYS A 8 -1.20 28.14 12.20
C LYS A 8 -0.90 26.64 12.18
N THR A 9 -1.34 25.91 13.20
CA THR A 9 -1.17 24.45 13.28
C THR A 9 -1.93 23.73 12.15
N LEU A 10 -3.18 24.12 11.86
CA LEU A 10 -3.96 23.52 10.77
C LEU A 10 -3.35 23.79 9.39
N LYS A 11 -2.80 24.98 9.15
CA LYS A 11 -2.09 25.29 7.91
C LYS A 11 -0.84 24.40 7.76
N ALA A 12 -0.04 24.26 8.80
CA ALA A 12 1.14 23.40 8.79
C ALA A 12 0.78 21.93 8.51
N LEU A 13 -0.27 21.40 9.14
CA LEU A 13 -0.78 20.05 8.90
C LEU A 13 -1.23 19.82 7.43
N ARG A 14 -1.96 20.78 6.86
CA ARG A 14 -2.39 20.71 5.45
C ARG A 14 -1.21 20.74 4.49
N SER A 15 -0.20 21.58 4.76
CA SER A 15 1.04 21.63 3.96
C SER A 15 1.81 20.31 4.08
N GLU A 16 1.94 19.75 5.29
CA GLU A 16 2.56 18.43 5.50
C GLU A 16 1.85 17.36 4.67
N ILE A 17 0.51 17.27 4.75
CA ILE A 17 -0.29 16.32 3.99
C ILE A 17 -0.02 16.48 2.49
N LEU A 18 -0.09 17.70 1.96
CA LEU A 18 0.12 17.95 0.54
C LEU A 18 1.52 17.54 0.09
N ILE A 19 2.56 17.95 0.82
CA ILE A 19 3.96 17.65 0.46
C ILE A 19 4.18 16.14 0.47
N VAL A 20 3.78 15.44 1.54
CA VAL A 20 3.99 13.98 1.62
C VAL A 20 3.22 13.25 0.53
N LEU A 21 1.97 13.64 0.23
CA LEU A 21 1.22 13.03 -0.87
C LEU A 21 1.87 13.29 -2.23
N VAL A 22 2.42 14.48 -2.48
CA VAL A 22 3.11 14.79 -3.74
C VAL A 22 4.38 13.95 -3.91
N ILE A 23 5.14 13.74 -2.84
CA ILE A 23 6.38 12.93 -2.94
C ILE A 23 6.09 11.41 -2.95
N THR A 24 4.91 10.96 -2.53
CA THR A 24 4.58 9.54 -2.38
C THR A 24 3.39 9.13 -3.27
N PHE A 25 2.34 8.64 -2.67
CA PHE A 25 1.21 8.00 -3.36
C PHE A 25 0.27 8.97 -4.09
N GLY A 26 0.25 10.24 -3.77
CA GLY A 26 -0.60 11.21 -4.46
C GLY A 26 -0.19 11.41 -5.93
N ILE A 27 1.11 11.64 -6.19
CA ILE A 27 1.60 11.75 -7.58
C ILE A 27 1.54 10.40 -8.29
N SER A 28 1.71 9.28 -7.57
CA SER A 28 1.54 7.94 -8.12
C SER A 28 0.10 7.73 -8.59
N GLY A 29 -0.89 8.22 -7.84
CA GLY A 29 -2.30 8.20 -8.23
C GLY A 29 -2.57 8.99 -9.52
N VAL A 30 -2.03 10.21 -9.63
CA VAL A 30 -2.15 11.02 -10.86
C VAL A 30 -1.54 10.31 -12.06
N ARG A 31 -0.31 9.77 -11.92
CA ARG A 31 0.35 9.01 -12.99
C ARG A 31 -0.45 7.78 -13.39
N SER A 32 -1.01 7.08 -12.41
CA SER A 32 -1.81 5.88 -12.64
C SER A 32 -3.11 6.19 -13.38
N ALA A 33 -3.79 7.28 -13.04
CA ALA A 33 -4.97 7.76 -13.74
C ALA A 33 -4.66 8.13 -15.20
N LEU A 34 -3.55 8.84 -15.44
CA LEU A 34 -3.10 9.18 -16.80
C LEU A 34 -2.78 7.91 -17.62
N ARG A 35 -2.11 6.91 -17.01
CA ARG A 35 -1.84 5.63 -17.68
C ARG A 35 -3.11 4.83 -17.99
N LEU A 36 -4.12 4.88 -17.13
CA LEU A 36 -5.41 4.27 -17.41
C LEU A 36 -6.10 5.01 -18.55
N THR A 37 -6.10 6.34 -18.57
CA THR A 37 -6.67 7.14 -19.66
C THR A 37 -6.01 6.79 -21.00
N ASP A 38 -4.68 6.75 -21.05
CA ASP A 38 -3.92 6.33 -22.22
C ASP A 38 -4.31 4.93 -22.70
N ALA A 39 -4.42 3.98 -21.76
CA ALA A 39 -4.82 2.60 -22.05
C ALA A 39 -6.26 2.49 -22.58
N LEU A 40 -7.18 3.32 -22.09
CA LEU A 40 -8.58 3.35 -22.55
C LEU A 40 -8.73 4.01 -23.93
N LEU A 41 -7.81 4.89 -24.31
CA LEU A 41 -7.76 5.52 -25.64
C LEU A 41 -7.05 4.63 -26.68
N ASN A 42 -6.40 3.56 -26.25
CA ASN A 42 -5.78 2.58 -27.14
C ASN A 42 -6.87 1.77 -27.88
N PRO A 43 -6.71 1.47 -29.20
CA PRO A 43 -7.66 0.62 -29.93
C PRO A 43 -7.83 -0.80 -29.36
N ALA A 44 -6.78 -1.37 -28.76
CA ALA A 44 -6.85 -2.68 -28.12
C ALA A 44 -7.60 -2.60 -26.78
N PRO A 45 -8.56 -3.50 -26.50
CA PRO A 45 -9.27 -3.54 -25.22
C PRO A 45 -8.32 -3.82 -24.05
N LEU A 46 -8.71 -3.46 -22.83
CA LEU A 46 -7.82 -3.55 -21.65
C LEU A 46 -7.29 -4.96 -21.41
N ASN A 47 -8.09 -6.00 -21.62
CA ASN A 47 -7.70 -7.40 -21.42
C ASN A 47 -6.73 -7.96 -22.49
N GLU A 48 -6.50 -7.23 -23.56
CA GLU A 48 -5.46 -7.52 -24.56
C GLU A 48 -4.16 -6.73 -24.29
N GLN A 49 -4.17 -5.87 -23.27
CA GLN A 49 -3.01 -5.11 -22.82
C GLN A 49 -2.45 -5.78 -21.56
N SER A 50 -1.12 -5.77 -21.41
CA SER A 50 -0.45 -6.28 -20.20
C SER A 50 0.23 -5.17 -19.43
N VAL A 51 0.48 -5.42 -18.15
CA VAL A 51 1.31 -4.58 -17.29
C VAL A 51 2.18 -5.44 -16.40
N THR A 52 3.48 -5.22 -16.44
CA THR A 52 4.46 -5.89 -15.57
C THR A 52 4.68 -5.05 -14.32
N ILE A 53 4.41 -5.64 -13.14
CA ILE A 53 4.53 -4.92 -11.85
C ILE A 53 6.00 -4.77 -11.47
N ASN A 54 6.75 -5.88 -11.48
CA ASN A 54 8.17 -5.92 -11.12
C ASN A 54 9.01 -6.20 -12.38
N ALA A 55 9.00 -5.24 -13.31
CA ALA A 55 9.82 -5.35 -14.50
C ALA A 55 11.32 -5.26 -14.16
N SER A 56 12.14 -6.03 -14.86
CA SER A 56 13.61 -5.88 -14.82
C SER A 56 14.00 -4.46 -15.23
N GLN A 57 14.95 -3.88 -14.52
CA GLN A 57 15.48 -2.53 -14.74
C GLN A 57 16.84 -2.55 -15.46
N SER A 58 17.45 -3.72 -15.59
CA SER A 58 18.71 -3.93 -16.28
C SER A 58 18.81 -5.34 -16.83
N THR A 59 19.53 -5.51 -17.95
CA THR A 59 19.88 -6.83 -18.49
C THR A 59 21.00 -7.52 -17.70
N LEU A 60 21.73 -6.77 -16.85
CA LEU A 60 22.78 -7.29 -15.99
C LEU A 60 22.20 -7.61 -14.60
N LEU A 61 22.16 -8.89 -14.24
CA LEU A 61 21.53 -9.39 -13.01
C LEU A 61 21.92 -8.61 -11.75
N LEU A 62 23.21 -8.37 -11.50
CA LEU A 62 23.65 -7.66 -10.29
C LEU A 62 23.21 -6.18 -10.29
N ILE A 63 23.17 -5.55 -11.44
CA ILE A 63 22.69 -4.17 -11.58
C ILE A 63 21.18 -4.13 -11.39
N ASP A 64 20.44 -5.09 -11.96
CA ASP A 64 19.00 -5.19 -11.75
C ASP A 64 18.64 -5.36 -10.27
N ILE A 65 19.28 -6.30 -9.58
CA ILE A 65 19.12 -6.51 -8.14
C ILE A 65 19.41 -5.19 -7.37
N GLY A 66 20.51 -4.51 -7.69
CA GLY A 66 20.86 -3.24 -7.07
C GLY A 66 19.76 -2.18 -7.24
N LEU A 67 19.26 -2.01 -8.47
CA LEU A 67 18.18 -1.06 -8.78
C LEU A 67 16.85 -1.44 -8.10
N GLN A 68 16.53 -2.71 -8.05
CA GLN A 68 15.34 -3.23 -7.35
C GLN A 68 15.43 -2.95 -5.83
N LEU A 69 16.60 -3.17 -5.22
CA LEU A 69 16.82 -2.88 -3.81
C LEU A 69 16.80 -1.36 -3.53
N CYS A 70 17.33 -0.53 -4.42
CA CYS A 70 17.19 0.93 -4.33
C CYS A 70 15.72 1.36 -4.36
N SER A 71 14.92 0.76 -5.24
CA SER A 71 13.48 1.02 -5.31
C SER A 71 12.76 0.63 -4.01
N ALA A 72 13.09 -0.54 -3.44
CA ALA A 72 12.57 -0.97 -2.15
C ALA A 72 12.99 -0.03 -1.01
N ALA A 73 14.24 0.43 -1.01
CA ALA A 73 14.75 1.38 0.00
C ALA A 73 13.99 2.72 -0.03
N VAL A 74 13.61 3.22 -1.22
CA VAL A 74 12.76 4.42 -1.35
C VAL A 74 11.39 4.20 -0.70
N LEU A 75 10.76 3.05 -0.90
CA LEU A 75 9.48 2.73 -0.27
C LEU A 75 9.60 2.64 1.25
N PHE A 76 10.63 1.98 1.76
CA PHE A 76 10.92 1.98 3.21
C PHE A 76 11.15 3.39 3.75
N ALA A 77 11.85 4.25 3.00
CA ALA A 77 12.08 5.63 3.39
C ALA A 77 10.78 6.45 3.45
N TRP A 78 9.81 6.21 2.57
CA TRP A 78 8.48 6.85 2.64
C TRP A 78 7.74 6.47 3.92
N GLY A 79 7.68 5.19 4.25
CA GLY A 79 7.08 4.74 5.50
C GLY A 79 7.80 5.27 6.73
N ALA A 80 9.14 5.28 6.71
CA ALA A 80 9.95 5.82 7.79
C ALA A 80 9.73 7.34 7.97
N LEU A 81 9.63 8.10 6.87
CA LEU A 81 9.29 9.54 6.92
C LEU A 81 7.92 9.76 7.57
N ALA A 82 6.92 8.98 7.18
CA ALA A 82 5.58 9.09 7.77
C ALA A 82 5.58 8.80 9.28
N LEU A 83 6.31 7.77 9.72
CA LEU A 83 6.50 7.46 11.15
C LEU A 83 7.24 8.59 11.88
N TYR A 84 8.31 9.13 11.28
CA TYR A 84 9.06 10.24 11.85
C TYR A 84 8.18 11.47 12.04
N LEU A 85 7.39 11.85 11.04
CA LEU A 85 6.47 12.99 11.12
C LEU A 85 5.40 12.77 12.21
N LEU A 86 4.87 11.55 12.34
CA LEU A 86 3.96 11.23 13.44
C LEU A 86 4.66 11.36 14.80
N HIS A 87 5.91 10.87 14.92
CA HIS A 87 6.66 10.92 16.16
C HIS A 87 6.94 12.35 16.62
N VAL A 88 7.36 13.23 15.73
CA VAL A 88 7.67 14.64 16.05
C VAL A 88 6.46 15.40 16.62
N HIS A 89 5.25 15.02 16.20
CA HIS A 89 4.02 15.72 16.58
C HIS A 89 3.12 14.98 17.58
N MET A 90 3.51 13.77 17.99
CA MET A 90 2.75 12.94 18.93
C MET A 90 3.69 12.41 20.03
N PRO A 91 3.30 12.46 21.32
CA PRO A 91 4.13 11.86 22.38
C PRO A 91 4.26 10.34 22.19
N PRO A 92 5.43 9.73 22.54
CA PRO A 92 5.79 8.36 22.17
C PRO A 92 4.87 7.23 22.68
N ARG A 93 3.91 7.55 23.52
CA ARG A 93 3.13 6.55 24.29
C ARG A 93 2.18 5.66 23.47
N ASN A 94 1.88 6.00 22.22
CA ASN A 94 0.81 5.32 21.44
C ASN A 94 1.20 4.88 20.02
N MET A 95 2.48 4.96 19.63
CA MET A 95 2.86 4.80 18.22
C MET A 95 2.82 3.37 17.68
N LEU A 96 3.02 2.36 18.53
CA LEU A 96 3.18 0.96 18.06
C LEU A 96 2.42 -0.07 18.90
N GLY A 97 1.42 0.35 19.68
CA GLY A 97 0.66 -0.59 20.51
C GLY A 97 1.48 -1.27 21.63
N GLY A 98 2.65 -0.71 21.94
CA GLY A 98 3.57 -1.26 22.93
C GLY A 98 3.48 -0.52 24.26
N SER A 99 2.50 -0.82 25.10
CA SER A 99 2.67 -0.68 26.55
C SER A 99 3.84 -1.55 27.00
N GLY A 100 4.58 -1.16 28.04
CA GLY A 100 5.75 -1.87 28.60
C GLY A 100 5.48 -3.31 29.06
N ALA A 101 5.05 -4.13 28.13
CA ALA A 101 4.61 -5.50 28.31
C ALA A 101 5.82 -6.44 28.44
N GLN A 102 5.73 -7.39 29.34
CA GLN A 102 6.67 -8.49 29.55
C GLN A 102 7.00 -9.23 28.23
N PRO A 103 8.20 -9.83 28.06
CA PRO A 103 8.60 -10.53 26.83
C PRO A 103 7.58 -11.58 26.34
N THR A 104 6.97 -12.32 27.25
CA THR A 104 5.93 -13.33 26.94
C THR A 104 4.65 -12.74 26.36
N THR A 105 4.25 -11.53 26.80
CA THR A 105 3.08 -10.82 26.25
C THR A 105 3.38 -10.22 24.88
N ARG A 106 4.64 -9.88 24.61
CA ARG A 106 5.09 -9.38 23.29
C ARG A 106 5.02 -10.48 22.23
N VAL A 107 5.51 -11.69 22.51
CA VAL A 107 5.42 -12.84 21.58
C VAL A 107 3.97 -13.19 21.28
N ARG A 108 3.09 -13.20 22.30
CA ARG A 108 1.66 -13.46 22.12
C ARG A 108 0.97 -12.37 21.30
N ALA A 109 1.41 -11.12 21.41
CA ALA A 109 0.90 -10.02 20.59
C ALA A 109 1.30 -10.18 19.12
N TRP A 110 2.53 -10.56 18.82
CA TRP A 110 3.02 -10.84 17.46
C TRP A 110 2.26 -11.99 16.79
N GLY A 111 2.06 -13.12 17.49
CA GLY A 111 1.27 -14.23 16.96
C GLY A 111 -0.17 -13.84 16.61
N ARG A 112 -0.77 -12.97 17.43
CA ARG A 112 -2.11 -12.43 17.17
C ARG A 112 -2.13 -11.48 15.96
N ASP A 113 -1.10 -10.66 15.80
CA ASP A 113 -1.01 -9.74 14.66
C ASP A 113 -0.80 -10.53 13.35
N TRP A 114 -0.02 -11.61 13.36
CA TRP A 114 0.10 -12.52 12.22
C TRP A 114 -1.21 -13.22 11.89
N LEU A 115 -1.94 -13.72 12.90
CA LEU A 115 -3.25 -14.36 12.68
C LEU A 115 -4.28 -13.38 12.11
N GLN A 116 -4.31 -12.14 12.63
CA GLN A 116 -5.16 -11.07 12.11
C GLN A 116 -4.75 -10.69 10.69
N GLY A 117 -3.45 -10.60 10.40
CA GLY A 117 -2.91 -10.33 9.07
C GLY A 117 -3.29 -11.42 8.07
N ALA A 118 -3.11 -12.69 8.42
CA ALA A 118 -3.49 -13.81 7.55
C ALA A 118 -5.00 -13.83 7.28
N GLY A 119 -5.83 -13.57 8.30
CA GLY A 119 -7.28 -13.46 8.14
C GLY A 119 -7.69 -12.33 7.20
N LEU A 120 -7.07 -11.14 7.33
CA LEU A 120 -7.30 -10.02 6.43
C LEU A 120 -6.79 -10.30 5.01
N ALA A 121 -5.63 -10.97 4.87
CA ALA A 121 -5.11 -11.38 3.56
C ALA A 121 -6.09 -12.31 2.84
N ALA A 122 -6.64 -13.31 3.53
CA ALA A 122 -7.64 -14.20 2.96
C ALA A 122 -8.95 -13.47 2.62
N LEU A 123 -9.42 -12.57 3.52
CA LEU A 123 -10.66 -11.81 3.34
C LEU A 123 -10.59 -10.89 2.10
N ILE A 124 -9.44 -10.32 1.79
CA ILE A 124 -9.24 -9.42 0.65
C ILE A 124 -8.69 -10.16 -0.57
N GLY A 125 -7.70 -11.03 -0.38
CA GLY A 125 -6.99 -11.69 -1.47
C GLY A 125 -7.87 -12.66 -2.27
N LEU A 126 -8.68 -13.48 -1.60
CA LEU A 126 -9.53 -14.45 -2.30
C LEU A 126 -10.63 -13.76 -3.15
N PRO A 127 -11.42 -12.81 -2.62
CA PRO A 127 -12.36 -12.05 -3.47
C PRO A 127 -11.65 -11.17 -4.50
N GLY A 128 -10.46 -10.63 -4.18
CA GLY A 128 -9.65 -9.84 -5.09
C GLY A 128 -9.21 -10.66 -6.31
N LEU A 129 -8.78 -11.90 -6.11
CA LEU A 129 -8.43 -12.83 -7.19
C LEU A 129 -9.64 -13.16 -8.07
N ALA A 130 -10.80 -13.43 -7.46
CA ALA A 130 -12.05 -13.65 -8.18
C ALA A 130 -12.45 -12.41 -9.01
N LEU A 131 -12.34 -11.21 -8.42
CA LEU A 131 -12.58 -9.95 -9.12
C LEU A 131 -11.63 -9.78 -10.31
N TYR A 132 -10.33 -10.10 -10.15
CA TYR A 132 -9.33 -10.00 -11.22
C TYR A 132 -9.69 -10.87 -12.42
N TYR A 133 -9.95 -12.16 -12.23
CA TYR A 133 -10.30 -13.06 -13.34
C TYR A 133 -11.63 -12.70 -14.00
N THR A 134 -12.63 -12.29 -13.20
CA THR A 134 -13.90 -11.82 -13.73
C THR A 134 -13.70 -10.55 -14.57
N ALA A 135 -12.95 -9.58 -14.05
CA ALA A 135 -12.68 -8.34 -14.76
C ALA A 135 -11.82 -8.54 -16.01
N LEU A 136 -10.89 -9.48 -16.01
CA LEU A 136 -10.08 -9.83 -17.18
C LEU A 136 -10.99 -10.43 -18.28
N HIS A 137 -11.90 -11.32 -17.89
CA HIS A 137 -12.87 -11.90 -18.84
C HIS A 137 -13.76 -10.84 -19.50
N PHE A 138 -14.21 -9.82 -18.74
CA PHE A 138 -15.06 -8.74 -19.24
C PHE A 138 -14.30 -7.55 -19.83
N GLY A 139 -12.99 -7.56 -19.90
CA GLY A 139 -12.18 -6.46 -20.46
C GLY A 139 -12.06 -5.22 -19.57
N TRP A 140 -12.26 -5.34 -18.25
CA TRP A 140 -12.21 -4.22 -17.30
C TRP A 140 -10.84 -4.05 -16.63
N THR A 141 -9.91 -4.94 -16.91
CA THR A 141 -8.55 -4.89 -16.37
C THR A 141 -7.53 -5.34 -17.41
N LYS A 142 -6.28 -4.95 -17.20
CA LYS A 142 -5.15 -5.46 -17.98
C LYS A 142 -4.73 -6.82 -17.44
N GLU A 143 -4.06 -7.60 -18.29
CA GLU A 143 -3.31 -8.76 -17.83
C GLU A 143 -2.15 -8.29 -16.94
N VAL A 144 -2.12 -8.78 -15.71
CA VAL A 144 -1.07 -8.46 -14.76
C VAL A 144 0.00 -9.55 -14.81
N VAL A 145 1.21 -9.16 -15.24
CA VAL A 145 2.40 -9.98 -15.19
C VAL A 145 3.18 -9.59 -13.93
N PRO A 146 3.20 -10.42 -12.88
CA PRO A 146 3.82 -10.07 -11.61
C PRO A 146 5.32 -9.80 -11.73
N THR A 147 6.02 -10.60 -12.55
CA THR A 147 7.45 -10.47 -12.83
C THR A 147 7.83 -11.36 -14.01
N SER A 148 8.94 -11.06 -14.68
CA SER A 148 9.59 -11.94 -15.64
C SER A 148 10.90 -12.43 -15.02
N PHE A 149 10.89 -13.64 -14.43
CA PHE A 149 12.10 -14.23 -13.85
C PHE A 149 12.95 -14.93 -14.89
N ASP A 150 14.22 -14.53 -14.98
CA ASP A 150 15.25 -15.33 -15.63
C ASP A 150 15.93 -16.26 -14.60
N ASN A 151 15.97 -15.88 -13.31
CA ASN A 151 16.61 -16.65 -12.25
C ASN A 151 15.81 -16.58 -10.92
N ALA A 152 14.81 -17.46 -10.79
CA ALA A 152 13.87 -17.47 -9.67
C ALA A 152 14.53 -17.51 -8.28
N TRP A 153 15.64 -18.24 -8.11
CA TRP A 153 16.31 -18.37 -6.81
C TRP A 153 16.95 -17.07 -6.31
N VAL A 154 17.44 -16.24 -7.23
CA VAL A 154 18.08 -14.97 -6.89
C VAL A 154 17.05 -13.85 -6.78
N GLU A 155 16.05 -13.86 -7.63
CA GLU A 155 15.06 -12.79 -7.74
C GLU A 155 13.94 -12.91 -6.70
N MET A 156 13.57 -14.13 -6.29
CA MET A 156 12.52 -14.34 -5.28
C MET A 156 12.80 -13.63 -3.94
N PRO A 157 14.00 -13.67 -3.35
CA PRO A 157 14.29 -12.87 -2.15
C PRO A 157 14.11 -11.37 -2.37
N VAL A 158 14.47 -10.86 -3.56
CA VAL A 158 14.29 -9.43 -3.91
C VAL A 158 12.81 -9.08 -3.99
N LEU A 159 11.98 -9.94 -4.58
CA LEU A 159 10.53 -9.74 -4.62
C LEU A 159 9.90 -9.74 -3.22
N LEU A 160 10.33 -10.63 -2.34
CA LEU A 160 9.86 -10.61 -0.94
C LEU A 160 10.24 -9.31 -0.23
N VAL A 161 11.46 -8.81 -0.46
CA VAL A 161 11.87 -7.48 0.07
C VAL A 161 11.01 -6.37 -0.52
N LYS A 162 10.72 -6.41 -1.82
CA LYS A 162 9.83 -5.42 -2.48
C LYS A 162 8.41 -5.50 -1.95
N SER A 163 7.85 -6.71 -1.78
CA SER A 163 6.53 -6.91 -1.16
C SER A 163 6.47 -6.32 0.25
N ALA A 164 7.52 -6.57 1.06
CA ALA A 164 7.60 -6.01 2.40
C ALA A 164 7.71 -4.48 2.39
N ALA A 165 8.52 -3.92 1.48
CA ALA A 165 8.69 -2.47 1.34
C ALA A 165 7.39 -1.79 0.89
N ASN A 166 6.70 -2.40 -0.08
CA ASN A 166 5.43 -1.91 -0.61
C ASN A 166 4.35 -1.92 0.47
N ALA A 167 4.14 -3.07 1.12
CA ALA A 167 3.19 -3.24 2.21
C ALA A 167 3.46 -2.25 3.36
N PHE A 168 4.73 -2.10 3.75
CA PHE A 168 5.11 -1.15 4.79
C PHE A 168 4.82 0.30 4.39
N ALA A 169 5.25 0.72 3.19
CA ALA A 169 5.03 2.08 2.70
C ALA A 169 3.53 2.40 2.62
N GLU A 170 2.75 1.53 1.98
CA GLU A 170 1.33 1.78 1.75
C GLU A 170 0.54 1.82 3.07
N GLU A 171 0.70 0.84 3.93
CA GLU A 171 -0.09 0.80 5.16
C GLU A 171 0.33 1.89 6.16
N VAL A 172 1.62 2.22 6.22
CA VAL A 172 2.08 3.29 7.11
C VAL A 172 1.72 4.67 6.57
N VAL A 173 1.91 4.94 5.28
CA VAL A 173 1.63 6.27 4.71
C VAL A 173 0.12 6.48 4.51
N VAL A 174 -0.56 5.54 3.85
CA VAL A 174 -1.95 5.74 3.38
C VAL A 174 -2.96 5.49 4.50
N VAL A 175 -2.71 4.49 5.37
CA VAL A 175 -3.64 4.18 6.47
C VAL A 175 -3.19 4.89 7.75
N TYR A 176 -1.99 4.56 8.28
CA TYR A 176 -1.62 5.06 9.60
C TYR A 176 -1.41 6.57 9.63
N TRP A 177 -0.52 7.08 8.78
CA TRP A 177 -0.17 8.51 8.79
C TRP A 177 -1.30 9.37 8.22
N PHE A 178 -1.78 9.07 7.01
CA PHE A 178 -2.73 9.94 6.31
C PHE A 178 -4.06 10.04 7.04
N MET A 179 -4.65 8.90 7.47
CA MET A 179 -5.88 8.91 8.26
C MET A 179 -5.70 9.67 9.59
N THR A 180 -4.55 9.49 10.26
CA THR A 180 -4.26 10.21 11.52
C THR A 180 -4.22 11.71 11.27
N ARG A 181 -3.55 12.18 10.21
CA ARG A 181 -3.45 13.60 9.86
C ARG A 181 -4.79 14.21 9.47
N LEU A 182 -5.60 13.50 8.70
CA LEU A 182 -6.96 13.93 8.36
C LEU A 182 -7.82 14.09 9.63
N ARG A 183 -7.77 13.12 10.55
CA ARG A 183 -8.48 13.18 11.83
C ARG A 183 -8.00 14.36 12.69
N GLN A 184 -6.70 14.61 12.76
CA GLN A 184 -6.13 15.80 13.42
C GLN A 184 -6.52 17.11 12.76
N SER A 185 -6.79 17.09 11.46
CA SER A 185 -7.32 18.25 10.71
C SER A 185 -8.82 18.46 10.86
N GLY A 186 -9.50 17.66 11.70
CA GLY A 186 -10.93 17.78 12.01
C GLY A 186 -11.86 17.01 11.06
N TRP A 187 -11.32 16.14 10.18
CA TRP A 187 -12.16 15.32 9.30
C TRP A 187 -12.96 14.28 10.07
N GLY A 188 -14.22 14.08 9.70
CA GLY A 188 -15.04 12.98 10.21
C GLY A 188 -14.54 11.62 9.73
N LEU A 189 -14.90 10.53 10.44
CA LEU A 189 -14.48 9.18 10.08
C LEU A 189 -14.87 8.76 8.66
N PRO A 190 -16.12 8.96 8.19
CA PRO A 190 -16.50 8.57 6.83
C PRO A 190 -15.66 9.25 5.75
N ALA A 191 -15.42 10.55 5.90
CA ALA A 191 -14.60 11.31 4.96
C ALA A 191 -13.12 10.87 4.98
N THR A 192 -12.59 10.55 6.16
CA THR A 192 -11.22 10.03 6.32
C THR A 192 -11.07 8.66 5.65
N LEU A 193 -12.00 7.74 5.86
CA LEU A 193 -12.03 6.43 5.21
C LEU A 193 -12.13 6.58 3.69
N ALA A 194 -13.06 7.39 3.21
CA ALA A 194 -13.22 7.64 1.77
C ALA A 194 -11.94 8.20 1.14
N ALA A 195 -11.32 9.23 1.75
CA ALA A 195 -10.11 9.83 1.22
C ALA A 195 -8.93 8.84 1.15
N SER A 196 -8.70 8.06 2.21
CA SER A 196 -7.65 7.04 2.25
C SER A 196 -7.89 5.94 1.21
N SER A 197 -9.13 5.46 1.09
CA SER A 197 -9.49 4.40 0.15
C SER A 197 -9.43 4.86 -1.30
N ILE A 198 -9.89 6.08 -1.60
CA ILE A 198 -9.79 6.67 -2.95
C ILE A 198 -8.32 6.88 -3.33
N LEU A 199 -7.51 7.39 -2.40
CA LEU A 199 -6.07 7.50 -2.63
C LEU A 199 -5.47 6.13 -2.99
N ARG A 200 -5.77 5.08 -2.19
CA ARG A 200 -5.32 3.71 -2.47
C ARG A 200 -5.76 3.24 -3.86
N GLY A 201 -7.02 3.33 -4.19
CA GLY A 201 -7.51 2.93 -5.51
C GLY A 201 -6.87 3.71 -6.65
N SER A 202 -6.59 5.01 -6.45
CA SER A 202 -6.07 5.87 -7.50
C SER A 202 -4.72 5.42 -8.04
N TYR A 203 -3.78 5.00 -7.19
CA TYR A 203 -2.46 4.58 -7.67
C TYR A 203 -2.40 3.12 -8.16
N HIS A 204 -3.52 2.38 -8.11
CA HIS A 204 -3.68 1.08 -8.75
C HIS A 204 -4.42 1.12 -10.11
N LEU A 205 -4.94 2.28 -10.52
CA LEU A 205 -5.66 2.44 -11.79
C LEU A 205 -4.84 2.03 -13.03
N TYR A 206 -3.51 2.07 -12.97
CA TYR A 206 -2.65 1.66 -14.10
C TYR A 206 -2.80 0.18 -14.48
N GLN A 207 -3.31 -0.66 -13.57
CA GLN A 207 -3.62 -2.07 -13.82
C GLN A 207 -4.99 -2.26 -14.46
N GLY A 208 -5.89 -1.29 -14.35
CA GLY A 208 -7.25 -1.31 -14.87
C GLY A 208 -8.27 -0.77 -13.87
N VAL A 209 -9.50 -0.58 -14.32
CA VAL A 209 -10.60 -0.01 -13.52
C VAL A 209 -10.91 -0.90 -12.31
N SER A 210 -10.94 -2.22 -12.51
CA SER A 210 -11.25 -3.18 -11.45
C SER A 210 -10.19 -3.21 -10.35
N ALA A 211 -8.91 -3.04 -10.70
CA ALA A 211 -7.83 -2.94 -9.73
C ALA A 211 -7.99 -1.70 -8.83
N GLY A 212 -8.34 -0.55 -9.42
CA GLY A 212 -8.69 0.65 -8.65
C GLY A 212 -9.85 0.40 -7.70
N PHE A 213 -10.93 -0.22 -8.17
CA PHE A 213 -12.10 -0.54 -7.36
C PHE A 213 -11.78 -1.53 -6.23
N GLY A 214 -11.10 -2.64 -6.52
CA GLY A 214 -10.70 -3.63 -5.52
C GLY A 214 -9.84 -3.02 -4.42
N ASN A 215 -8.93 -2.12 -4.79
CA ASN A 215 -8.09 -1.40 -3.85
C ASN A 215 -8.85 -0.33 -3.03
N ILE A 216 -9.92 0.26 -3.54
CA ILE A 216 -10.84 1.08 -2.73
C ILE A 216 -11.51 0.22 -1.65
N VAL A 217 -12.02 -0.97 -2.01
CA VAL A 217 -12.65 -1.90 -1.05
C VAL A 217 -11.63 -2.34 0.01
N MET A 218 -10.42 -2.73 -0.39
CA MET A 218 -9.33 -3.05 0.54
C MET A 218 -9.03 -1.88 1.48
N GLY A 219 -8.95 -0.66 0.94
CA GLY A 219 -8.72 0.55 1.73
C GLY A 219 -9.80 0.82 2.78
N LEU A 220 -11.07 0.59 2.44
CA LEU A 220 -12.19 0.72 3.39
C LEU A 220 -12.08 -0.31 4.52
N VAL A 221 -11.81 -1.58 4.19
CA VAL A 221 -11.65 -2.66 5.18
C VAL A 221 -10.45 -2.39 6.10
N TYR A 222 -9.29 -2.06 5.52
CA TYR A 222 -8.07 -1.80 6.27
C TYR A 222 -8.17 -0.54 7.13
N GLY A 223 -8.72 0.54 6.56
CA GLY A 223 -8.95 1.78 7.30
C GLY A 223 -9.93 1.61 8.46
N TYR A 224 -11.00 0.83 8.26
CA TYR A 224 -11.95 0.52 9.33
C TYR A 224 -11.33 -0.38 10.42
N PHE A 225 -10.55 -1.40 10.03
CA PHE A 225 -9.80 -2.22 10.97
C PHE A 225 -8.83 -1.36 11.81
N PHE A 226 -8.08 -0.48 11.15
CA PHE A 226 -7.19 0.45 11.84
C PHE A 226 -7.96 1.37 12.79
N HIS A 227 -9.08 1.93 12.36
CA HIS A 227 -9.93 2.75 13.23
C HIS A 227 -10.38 2.01 14.50
N LYS A 228 -10.74 0.73 14.37
CA LYS A 228 -11.25 -0.08 15.50
C LYS A 228 -10.15 -0.56 16.43
N THR A 229 -8.96 -0.85 15.91
CA THR A 229 -7.90 -1.54 16.65
C THR A 229 -6.70 -0.66 16.99
N GLY A 230 -6.49 0.42 16.23
CA GLY A 230 -5.27 1.25 16.29
C GLY A 230 -4.01 0.53 15.80
N LYS A 231 -4.14 -0.67 15.20
CA LYS A 231 -3.00 -1.51 14.82
C LYS A 231 -2.73 -1.41 13.32
N VAL A 232 -1.51 -1.08 12.95
CA VAL A 232 -1.04 -1.06 11.55
C VAL A 232 -0.36 -2.37 11.16
N TRP A 233 0.31 -3.05 12.08
CA TRP A 233 1.09 -4.26 11.76
C TRP A 233 0.28 -5.40 11.14
N PRO A 234 -0.94 -5.74 11.61
CA PRO A 234 -1.77 -6.73 10.92
C PRO A 234 -2.08 -6.36 9.46
N LEU A 235 -2.17 -5.05 9.13
CA LEU A 235 -2.39 -4.57 7.77
C LEU A 235 -1.14 -4.76 6.90
N VAL A 236 0.04 -4.39 7.43
CA VAL A 236 1.33 -4.62 6.77
C VAL A 236 1.55 -6.10 6.48
N ILE A 237 1.25 -6.98 7.46
CA ILE A 237 1.36 -8.43 7.29
C ILE A 237 0.37 -8.94 6.23
N ALA A 238 -0.88 -8.49 6.28
CA ALA A 238 -1.90 -8.89 5.32
C ALA A 238 -1.53 -8.50 3.88
N HIS A 239 -1.09 -7.26 3.69
CA HIS A 239 -0.67 -6.76 2.39
C HIS A 239 0.59 -7.49 1.89
N PHE A 240 1.60 -7.65 2.75
CA PHE A 240 2.78 -8.44 2.43
C PHE A 240 2.43 -9.85 1.95
N LEU A 241 1.50 -10.53 2.64
CA LEU A 241 1.08 -11.88 2.26
C LEU A 241 0.36 -11.90 0.91
N ILE A 242 -0.49 -10.91 0.62
CA ILE A 242 -1.17 -10.79 -0.68
C ILE A 242 -0.14 -10.62 -1.80
N ASP A 243 0.80 -9.69 -1.65
CA ASP A 243 1.86 -9.43 -2.64
C ASP A 243 2.78 -10.64 -2.80
N ALA A 244 3.23 -11.24 -1.70
CA ALA A 244 4.11 -12.41 -1.73
C ALA A 244 3.44 -13.60 -2.43
N VAL A 245 2.16 -13.87 -2.16
CA VAL A 245 1.39 -14.92 -2.85
C VAL A 245 1.22 -14.58 -4.34
N ALA A 246 0.92 -13.33 -4.68
CA ALA A 246 0.78 -12.91 -6.08
C ALA A 246 2.09 -13.03 -6.86
N PHE A 247 3.22 -12.60 -6.29
CA PHE A 247 4.50 -12.55 -6.99
C PHE A 247 5.19 -13.92 -7.02
N VAL A 248 5.25 -14.60 -5.88
CA VAL A 248 5.89 -15.92 -5.75
C VAL A 248 4.98 -17.02 -6.28
N GLY A 249 3.67 -16.95 -5.98
CA GLY A 249 2.71 -17.95 -6.44
C GLY A 249 2.61 -18.02 -7.96
N TYR A 250 2.67 -16.89 -8.65
CA TYR A 250 2.70 -16.84 -10.11
C TYR A 250 3.89 -17.59 -10.70
N ALA A 251 5.09 -17.40 -10.14
CA ALA A 251 6.32 -18.04 -10.61
C ALA A 251 6.31 -19.58 -10.47
N PHE A 252 5.41 -20.14 -9.64
CA PHE A 252 5.25 -21.60 -9.50
C PHE A 252 4.09 -22.18 -10.33
N LEU A 253 3.19 -21.34 -10.83
CA LEU A 253 1.98 -21.79 -11.53
C LEU A 253 2.08 -21.61 -13.05
N PHE A 254 2.97 -20.75 -13.51
CA PHE A 254 3.20 -20.40 -14.92
C PHE A 254 4.69 -20.31 -15.25
#